data_f8d54c8d194e087542af8eb9f0160de1
#
_entry.id   f8d54c8d194e087542af8eb9f0160de1
#
_cell.length_a   1.000
_cell.length_b   1.000
_cell.length_c   1.000
_cell.angle_alpha   90.00
_cell.angle_beta   90.00
_cell.angle_gamma   90.00
#
_symmetry.space_group_name_H-M   'P 1'
#
loop_
_entity.id
_entity.type
_entity.pdbx_description
1 polymer ?
#
loop_
_entity_poly.entity_id
_entity_poly.type
_entity_poly.pdbx_seq_one_letter_code
_entity_poly.pdbx_strand_id
1 'polypeptide(L)'
;MGLMFQPSLCLLGDQEFSISQLTNHTLKPSEFSVSNFEEIDSLSIIDTLDSYSNYLSKRDISGHVFLLLPNITDKNILRRVIASFLSIFSKVEADKIALYPYGNASFLMALNSIEGLVKKNNSVWVVAINAIDSGYGLDSLVMARCSMGHRGLRPYKVAVDLDFEGTDTATSNITKQLGLVCTHLLDELALSIEGEEPVWLESIQFLSPWITADTSYQLIDSITGPLGPCNGLLKALCVYQQQANRNISNYCGLQIDVERYGYAVGVLYRWVNE
;
A
#
# COMPACT_ATOMS: atom_id res chain seq x y z
N MET A 1 18.70 8.91 7.67
CA MET A 1 17.25 9.23 7.83
C MET A 1 16.38 8.24 7.09
N GLY A 2 15.22 7.86 7.66
CA GLY A 2 14.23 6.95 7.08
C GLY A 2 12.84 7.56 7.06
N LEU A 3 11.93 6.94 6.31
CA LEU A 3 10.51 7.29 6.27
C LEU A 3 9.86 6.86 7.59
N MET A 4 9.23 7.81 8.24
CA MET A 4 8.34 7.59 9.37
C MET A 4 6.90 7.66 8.90
N PHE A 5 6.09 6.74 9.37
CA PHE A 5 4.67 6.69 9.09
C PHE A 5 3.87 6.92 10.36
N GLN A 6 2.94 7.84 10.30
CA GLN A 6 1.97 8.09 11.36
C GLN A 6 0.57 7.79 10.82
N PRO A 7 0.00 6.60 11.14
CA PRO A 7 -1.37 6.28 10.78
C PRO A 7 -2.33 7.32 11.36
N SER A 8 -3.28 7.77 10.57
CA SER A 8 -4.28 8.76 10.98
C SER A 8 -5.69 8.20 11.00
N LEU A 9 -6.01 7.34 10.03
CA LEU A 9 -7.32 6.71 9.90
C LEU A 9 -7.17 5.41 9.11
N CYS A 10 -7.76 4.34 9.59
CA CYS A 10 -7.92 3.08 8.88
C CYS A 10 -9.35 2.61 9.03
N LEU A 11 -10.07 2.51 7.90
CA LEU A 11 -11.45 2.03 7.83
C LEU A 11 -11.53 0.80 6.94
N LEU A 12 -12.35 -0.15 7.35
CA LEU A 12 -12.72 -1.33 6.61
C LEU A 12 -14.26 -1.45 6.66
N GLY A 13 -14.94 -1.13 5.57
CA GLY A 13 -16.34 -0.75 5.63
C GLY A 13 -16.53 0.41 6.62
N ASP A 14 -17.47 0.27 7.52
CA ASP A 14 -17.74 1.27 8.58
C ASP A 14 -16.89 1.08 9.85
N GLN A 15 -16.02 0.07 9.88
CA GLN A 15 -15.22 -0.24 11.05
C GLN A 15 -13.87 0.49 11.04
N GLU A 16 -13.64 1.36 12.03
CA GLU A 16 -12.32 1.93 12.28
C GLU A 16 -11.45 0.90 13.03
N PHE A 17 -10.20 0.74 12.60
CA PHE A 17 -9.22 -0.15 13.23
C PHE A 17 -7.84 0.49 13.35
N SER A 18 -7.01 -0.07 14.20
CA SER A 18 -5.62 0.33 14.36
C SER A 18 -4.66 -0.68 13.69
N ILE A 19 -3.48 -0.20 13.28
CA ILE A 19 -2.44 -1.08 12.73
C ILE A 19 -2.02 -2.16 13.74
N SER A 20 -2.06 -1.87 15.05
CA SER A 20 -1.77 -2.85 16.09
C SER A 20 -2.76 -4.02 16.11
N GLN A 21 -4.01 -3.81 15.73
CA GLN A 21 -4.98 -4.91 15.62
C GLN A 21 -4.66 -5.85 14.45
N LEU A 22 -4.13 -5.32 13.35
CA LEU A 22 -3.61 -6.13 12.25
C LEU A 22 -2.36 -6.90 12.65
N THR A 23 -1.36 -6.23 13.18
CA THR A 23 -0.07 -6.85 13.54
C THR A 23 -0.20 -7.88 14.66
N ASN A 24 -1.19 -7.76 15.53
CA ASN A 24 -1.46 -8.71 16.62
C ASN A 24 -2.54 -9.74 16.26
N HIS A 25 -3.03 -9.77 15.01
CA HIS A 25 -4.08 -10.67 14.54
C HIS A 25 -5.37 -10.61 15.41
N THR A 26 -5.69 -9.44 15.96
CA THR A 26 -6.88 -9.22 16.79
C THR A 26 -8.04 -8.59 16.03
N LEU A 27 -7.78 -8.12 14.82
CA LEU A 27 -8.84 -7.63 13.94
C LEU A 27 -9.73 -8.81 13.54
N LYS A 28 -11.01 -8.71 13.86
CA LYS A 28 -12.03 -9.63 13.37
C LYS A 28 -12.83 -8.91 12.31
N PRO A 29 -12.62 -9.21 11.04
CA PRO A 29 -13.47 -8.68 10.00
C PRO A 29 -14.90 -9.18 10.24
N SER A 30 -15.89 -8.30 10.20
CA SER A 30 -17.29 -8.70 10.07
C SER A 30 -17.41 -9.55 8.81
N GLU A 31 -18.13 -10.67 8.85
CA GLU A 31 -18.25 -11.63 7.75
C GLU A 31 -18.37 -10.92 6.40
N PHE A 32 -17.31 -11.02 5.59
CA PHE A 32 -17.25 -10.35 4.30
C PHE A 32 -18.22 -11.05 3.35
N SER A 33 -19.28 -10.38 2.96
CA SER A 33 -20.07 -10.81 1.82
C SER A 33 -19.26 -10.53 0.55
N VAL A 34 -18.66 -11.57 -0.02
CA VAL A 34 -18.08 -11.51 -1.37
C VAL A 34 -19.28 -11.34 -2.31
N SER A 35 -19.56 -10.14 -2.77
CA SER A 35 -20.52 -9.91 -3.83
C SER A 35 -19.96 -10.46 -5.13
N ASN A 36 -20.75 -11.24 -5.85
CA ASN A 36 -20.44 -11.71 -7.19
C ASN A 36 -20.16 -10.49 -8.08
N PHE A 37 -19.01 -10.49 -8.74
CA PHE A 37 -18.53 -9.42 -9.59
C PHE A 37 -19.47 -9.24 -10.80
N GLU A 38 -20.34 -8.26 -10.74
CA GLU A 38 -20.97 -7.64 -11.90
C GLU A 38 -20.18 -6.39 -12.28
N GLU A 39 -20.29 -5.92 -13.52
CA GLU A 39 -19.51 -4.86 -14.15
C GLU A 39 -19.11 -3.72 -13.20
N ILE A 40 -17.80 -3.41 -13.17
CA ILE A 40 -17.19 -2.35 -12.36
C ILE A 40 -17.80 -1.01 -12.75
N ASP A 41 -18.63 -0.44 -11.90
CA ASP A 41 -19.05 0.95 -12.04
C ASP A 41 -17.97 1.88 -11.45
N SER A 42 -17.24 2.51 -12.33
CA SER A 42 -16.14 3.43 -11.98
C SER A 42 -16.57 4.69 -11.19
N LEU A 43 -17.86 4.87 -10.94
CA LEU A 43 -18.40 5.95 -10.12
C LEU A 43 -18.39 5.62 -8.62
N SER A 44 -18.34 4.35 -8.26
CA SER A 44 -18.38 3.89 -6.88
C SER A 44 -17.27 4.48 -5.99
N ILE A 45 -16.10 4.76 -6.56
CA ILE A 45 -15.01 5.41 -5.80
C ILE A 45 -15.38 6.81 -5.29
N ILE A 46 -16.24 7.55 -6.01
CA ILE A 46 -16.73 8.86 -5.59
C ILE A 46 -17.76 8.68 -4.48
N ASP A 47 -18.67 7.71 -4.64
CA ASP A 47 -19.68 7.40 -3.64
C ASP A 47 -19.03 6.91 -2.34
N THR A 48 -17.99 6.08 -2.44
CA THR A 48 -17.18 5.65 -1.29
C THR A 48 -16.48 6.85 -0.62
N LEU A 49 -15.90 7.78 -1.39
CA LEU A 49 -15.28 8.97 -0.84
C LEU A 49 -16.31 9.87 -0.12
N ASP A 50 -17.49 10.01 -0.68
CA ASP A 50 -18.58 10.78 -0.09
C ASP A 50 -19.14 10.11 1.18
N SER A 51 -19.25 8.77 1.19
CA SER A 51 -19.66 8.02 2.38
C SER A 51 -18.69 8.20 3.55
N TYR A 52 -17.39 8.30 3.27
CA TYR A 52 -16.36 8.54 4.26
C TYR A 52 -16.15 10.02 4.62
N SER A 53 -16.88 10.95 4.01
CA SER A 53 -16.73 12.40 4.22
C SER A 53 -16.80 12.81 5.68
N ASN A 54 -17.67 12.17 6.49
CA ASN A 54 -17.80 12.42 7.93
C ASN A 54 -16.56 12.01 8.73
N TYR A 55 -15.82 10.98 8.31
CA TYR A 55 -14.55 10.57 8.93
C TYR A 55 -13.42 11.50 8.48
N LEU A 56 -13.40 11.82 7.19
CA LEU A 56 -12.39 12.63 6.56
C LEU A 56 -12.42 14.08 7.03
N SER A 57 -13.60 14.69 7.15
CA SER A 57 -13.78 16.09 7.58
C SER A 57 -13.27 16.38 9.01
N LYS A 58 -13.16 15.35 9.84
CA LYS A 58 -12.58 15.45 11.20
C LYS A 58 -11.05 15.51 11.19
N ARG A 59 -10.42 15.31 10.04
CA ARG A 59 -8.96 15.30 9.89
C ARG A 59 -8.48 16.60 9.27
N ASP A 60 -7.45 17.19 9.84
CA ASP A 60 -6.84 18.42 9.30
C ASP A 60 -5.75 18.05 8.30
N ILE A 61 -6.13 17.88 7.03
CA ILE A 61 -5.22 17.62 5.94
C ILE A 61 -4.83 18.92 5.27
N SER A 62 -3.54 19.14 5.09
CA SER A 62 -2.96 20.27 4.40
C SER A 62 -1.64 19.91 3.73
N GLY A 63 -1.24 20.64 2.71
CA GLY A 63 0.00 20.41 1.98
C GLY A 63 -0.14 19.33 0.90
N HIS A 64 0.95 18.59 0.63
CA HIS A 64 0.96 17.59 -0.43
C HIS A 64 0.24 16.31 -0.04
N VAL A 65 -0.58 15.80 -0.97
CA VAL A 65 -1.37 14.58 -0.81
C VAL A 65 -1.06 13.63 -1.96
N PHE A 66 -0.71 12.38 -1.62
CA PHE A 66 -0.66 11.25 -2.55
C PHE A 66 -1.96 10.48 -2.43
N LEU A 67 -2.76 10.52 -3.49
CA LEU A 67 -4.05 9.82 -3.53
C LEU A 67 -3.86 8.51 -4.31
N LEU A 68 -3.91 7.39 -3.57
CA LEU A 68 -3.76 6.04 -4.08
C LEU A 68 -5.14 5.50 -4.41
N LEU A 69 -5.35 5.08 -5.65
CA LEU A 69 -6.66 4.75 -6.20
C LEU A 69 -6.65 3.36 -6.86
N PRO A 70 -7.82 2.73 -7.01
CA PRO A 70 -7.98 1.58 -7.89
C PRO A 70 -7.45 1.87 -9.29
N ASN A 71 -7.31 0.83 -10.11
CA ASN A 71 -6.84 0.99 -11.48
C ASN A 71 -7.87 1.73 -12.34
N ILE A 72 -7.78 3.05 -12.36
CA ILE A 72 -8.68 3.96 -13.09
C ILE A 72 -7.93 4.58 -14.25
N THR A 73 -8.34 4.26 -15.47
CA THR A 73 -7.75 4.80 -16.71
C THR A 73 -8.49 6.02 -17.26
N ASP A 74 -9.77 6.21 -16.90
CA ASP A 74 -10.58 7.34 -17.36
C ASP A 74 -10.19 8.64 -16.63
N LYS A 75 -9.65 9.58 -17.39
CA LYS A 75 -9.22 10.88 -16.89
C LYS A 75 -10.38 11.74 -16.35
N ASN A 76 -11.61 11.55 -16.83
CA ASN A 76 -12.75 12.31 -16.35
C ASN A 76 -13.15 11.84 -14.94
N ILE A 77 -13.07 10.54 -14.69
CA ILE A 77 -13.30 9.98 -13.36
C ILE A 77 -12.23 10.49 -12.40
N LEU A 78 -10.95 10.44 -12.78
CA LEU A 78 -9.86 10.96 -11.95
C LEU A 78 -10.06 12.46 -11.61
N ARG A 79 -10.54 13.28 -12.56
CA ARG A 79 -10.88 14.69 -12.30
C ARG A 79 -12.03 14.85 -11.29
N ARG A 80 -13.06 13.99 -11.38
CA ARG A 80 -14.18 14.01 -10.45
C ARG A 80 -13.76 13.56 -9.05
N VAL A 81 -12.88 12.54 -8.94
CA VAL A 81 -12.29 12.14 -7.66
C VAL A 81 -11.53 13.29 -7.01
N ILE A 82 -10.70 14.02 -7.77
CA ILE A 82 -10.03 15.22 -7.25
C ILE A 82 -11.05 16.26 -6.78
N ALA A 83 -12.08 16.52 -7.55
CA ALA A 83 -13.09 17.51 -7.18
C ALA A 83 -13.85 17.14 -5.91
N SER A 84 -14.25 15.87 -5.77
CA SER A 84 -14.88 15.34 -4.53
C SER A 84 -13.92 15.43 -3.35
N PHE A 85 -12.65 15.03 -3.51
CA PHE A 85 -11.64 15.14 -2.45
C PHE A 85 -11.43 16.59 -1.99
N LEU A 86 -11.33 17.55 -2.92
CA LEU A 86 -11.17 18.96 -2.60
C LEU A 86 -12.41 19.57 -1.94
N SER A 87 -13.60 19.05 -2.22
CA SER A 87 -14.82 19.48 -1.53
C SER A 87 -14.79 19.16 -0.04
N ILE A 88 -14.12 18.05 0.33
CA ILE A 88 -13.96 17.62 1.73
C ILE A 88 -12.80 18.38 2.38
N PHE A 89 -11.69 18.56 1.66
CA PHE A 89 -10.46 19.16 2.18
C PHE A 89 -10.13 20.51 1.53
N SER A 90 -10.89 21.51 1.87
CA SER A 90 -10.76 22.88 1.30
C SER A 90 -9.39 23.57 1.54
N LYS A 91 -8.55 23.04 2.45
CA LYS A 91 -7.18 23.53 2.70
C LYS A 91 -6.13 22.92 1.76
N VAL A 92 -6.50 21.93 0.96
CA VAL A 92 -5.62 21.29 -0.01
C VAL A 92 -5.77 21.99 -1.35
N GLU A 93 -4.67 22.34 -1.98
CA GLU A 93 -4.64 22.92 -3.32
C GLU A 93 -4.55 21.79 -4.36
N ALA A 94 -5.24 21.94 -5.50
CA ALA A 94 -5.31 20.90 -6.52
C ALA A 94 -3.94 20.51 -7.10
N ASP A 95 -3.02 21.44 -7.22
CA ASP A 95 -1.64 21.23 -7.69
C ASP A 95 -0.75 20.47 -6.70
N LYS A 96 -1.22 20.29 -5.46
CA LYS A 96 -0.55 19.52 -4.43
C LYS A 96 -1.06 18.07 -4.31
N ILE A 97 -2.03 17.69 -5.16
CA ILE A 97 -2.53 16.32 -5.22
C ILE A 97 -1.80 15.56 -6.32
N ALA A 98 -1.13 14.47 -5.95
CA ALA A 98 -0.55 13.51 -6.86
C ALA A 98 -1.41 12.24 -6.89
N LEU A 99 -1.88 11.83 -8.08
CA LEU A 99 -2.72 10.64 -8.26
C LEU A 99 -1.87 9.43 -8.64
N TYR A 100 -2.15 8.31 -8.00
CA TYR A 100 -1.56 7.00 -8.29
C TYR A 100 -2.67 5.96 -8.47
N PRO A 101 -3.29 5.88 -9.66
CA PRO A 101 -4.39 4.96 -9.95
C PRO A 101 -3.87 3.60 -10.46
N TYR A 102 -3.09 2.89 -9.63
CA TYR A 102 -2.44 1.63 -10.00
C TYR A 102 -2.89 0.45 -9.13
N GLY A 103 -4.09 0.52 -8.53
CA GLY A 103 -4.63 -0.57 -7.70
C GLY A 103 -3.68 -0.96 -6.57
N ASN A 104 -3.45 -2.25 -6.38
CA ASN A 104 -2.56 -2.79 -5.34
C ASN A 104 -1.14 -2.20 -5.39
N ALA A 105 -0.62 -1.88 -6.57
CA ALA A 105 0.73 -1.34 -6.74
C ALA A 105 0.85 0.17 -6.44
N SER A 106 -0.26 0.87 -6.19
CA SER A 106 -0.32 2.34 -6.07
C SER A 106 0.68 2.90 -5.06
N PHE A 107 0.79 2.28 -3.87
CA PHE A 107 1.68 2.77 -2.83
C PHE A 107 3.16 2.67 -3.23
N LEU A 108 3.59 1.51 -3.71
CA LEU A 108 4.99 1.29 -4.10
C LEU A 108 5.37 2.10 -5.34
N MET A 109 4.43 2.32 -6.28
CA MET A 109 4.61 3.23 -7.41
C MET A 109 4.80 4.68 -6.96
N ALA A 110 4.13 5.11 -5.89
CA ALA A 110 4.25 6.44 -5.31
C ALA A 110 5.52 6.64 -4.48
N LEU A 111 6.13 5.57 -3.98
CA LEU A 111 7.12 5.60 -2.89
C LEU A 111 8.32 6.51 -3.16
N ASN A 112 8.89 6.46 -4.36
CA ASN A 112 10.02 7.33 -4.74
C ASN A 112 9.62 8.82 -4.74
N SER A 113 8.41 9.12 -5.19
CA SER A 113 7.87 10.50 -5.19
C SER A 113 7.57 10.98 -3.78
N ILE A 114 7.01 10.10 -2.95
CA ILE A 114 6.79 10.34 -1.51
C ILE A 114 8.14 10.69 -0.86
N GLU A 115 9.15 9.83 -1.00
CA GLU A 115 10.47 10.05 -0.42
C GLU A 115 11.10 11.36 -0.90
N GLY A 116 11.01 11.66 -2.20
CA GLY A 116 11.52 12.88 -2.79
C GLY A 116 10.86 14.16 -2.25
N LEU A 117 9.53 14.13 -2.05
CA LEU A 117 8.80 15.28 -1.49
C LEU A 117 9.00 15.43 0.01
N VAL A 118 9.02 14.34 0.76
CA VAL A 118 9.24 14.38 2.21
C VAL A 118 10.61 14.97 2.55
N LYS A 119 11.64 14.69 1.75
CA LYS A 119 12.97 15.31 1.90
C LYS A 119 12.93 16.83 1.71
N LYS A 120 11.99 17.36 0.94
CA LYS A 120 11.85 18.80 0.64
C LYS A 120 10.86 19.52 1.56
N ASN A 121 9.77 18.85 1.92
CA ASN A 121 8.58 19.48 2.51
C ASN A 121 8.28 19.02 3.95
N ASN A 122 9.19 18.31 4.59
CA ASN A 122 9.08 17.76 5.95
C ASN A 122 7.98 16.69 6.15
N SER A 123 6.84 16.80 5.50
CA SER A 123 5.80 15.76 5.56
C SER A 123 4.83 15.84 4.38
N VAL A 124 4.21 14.70 4.07
CA VAL A 124 3.15 14.55 3.07
C VAL A 124 2.05 13.66 3.62
N TRP A 125 0.85 13.76 3.08
CA TRP A 125 -0.23 12.85 3.34
C TRP A 125 -0.28 11.76 2.26
N VAL A 126 -0.54 10.53 2.68
CA VAL A 126 -0.84 9.40 1.80
C VAL A 126 -2.24 8.92 2.15
N VAL A 127 -3.13 8.93 1.17
CA VAL A 127 -4.53 8.56 1.31
C VAL A 127 -4.83 7.48 0.28
N ALA A 128 -5.12 6.28 0.74
CA ALA A 128 -5.52 5.15 -0.11
C ALA A 128 -7.01 4.91 0.05
N ILE A 129 -7.72 4.78 -1.06
CA ILE A 129 -9.18 4.56 -1.09
C ILE A 129 -9.47 3.40 -2.02
N ASN A 130 -10.25 2.44 -1.55
CA ASN A 130 -10.78 1.35 -2.33
C ASN A 130 -12.30 1.36 -2.28
N ALA A 131 -12.94 1.11 -3.42
CA ALA A 131 -14.37 0.87 -3.52
C ALA A 131 -14.62 -0.60 -3.85
N ILE A 132 -15.65 -1.19 -3.28
CA ILE A 132 -15.99 -2.61 -3.49
C ILE A 132 -16.13 -2.96 -4.97
N ASP A 133 -16.70 -2.07 -5.77
CA ASP A 133 -16.89 -2.27 -7.21
C ASP A 133 -15.63 -2.11 -8.05
N SER A 134 -14.49 -1.78 -7.41
CA SER A 134 -13.18 -1.76 -8.09
C SER A 134 -12.58 -3.15 -8.31
N GLY A 135 -13.33 -4.21 -7.98
CA GLY A 135 -12.89 -5.61 -8.09
C GLY A 135 -12.14 -6.12 -6.86
N TYR A 136 -12.10 -5.34 -5.77
CA TYR A 136 -11.48 -5.70 -4.50
C TYR A 136 -12.53 -5.70 -3.37
N GLY A 137 -12.34 -6.57 -2.40
CA GLY A 137 -13.30 -7.07 -1.43
C GLY A 137 -14.20 -6.09 -0.69
N LEU A 138 -13.71 -4.96 -0.19
CA LEU A 138 -14.51 -4.02 0.62
C LEU A 138 -14.15 -2.57 0.35
N ASP A 139 -15.12 -1.69 0.55
CA ASP A 139 -14.86 -0.27 0.73
C ASP A 139 -13.86 -0.08 1.84
N SER A 140 -12.80 0.63 1.58
CA SER A 140 -11.76 0.87 2.56
C SER A 140 -11.05 2.19 2.35
N LEU A 141 -10.55 2.74 3.45
CA LEU A 141 -9.80 3.98 3.48
C LEU A 141 -8.64 3.85 4.45
N VAL A 142 -7.44 4.14 3.99
CA VAL A 142 -6.24 4.17 4.83
C VAL A 142 -5.53 5.50 4.63
N MET A 143 -5.28 6.19 5.73
CA MET A 143 -4.59 7.48 5.73
C MET A 143 -3.39 7.45 6.66
N ALA A 144 -2.28 7.96 6.18
CA ALA A 144 -1.09 8.14 6.98
C ALA A 144 -0.38 9.46 6.62
N ARG A 145 0.26 10.07 7.61
CA ARG A 145 1.22 11.14 7.39
C ARG A 145 2.62 10.53 7.29
N CYS A 146 3.34 10.86 6.24
CA CYS A 146 4.72 10.46 6.02
C CYS A 146 5.67 11.63 6.29
N SER A 147 6.76 11.37 6.99
CA SER A 147 7.83 12.33 7.27
C SER A 147 9.19 11.65 7.25
N MET A 148 10.28 12.44 7.28
CA MET A 148 11.63 11.90 7.47
C MET A 148 12.04 11.99 8.93
N GLY A 149 12.76 10.97 9.42
CA GLY A 149 13.27 10.97 10.78
C GLY A 149 14.59 10.20 10.92
N HIS A 150 15.15 10.29 12.13
CA HIS A 150 16.35 9.53 12.49
C HIS A 150 16.09 8.03 12.61
N ARG A 151 14.82 7.64 12.82
CA ARG A 151 14.35 6.25 12.82
C ARG A 151 13.29 6.08 11.75
N GLY A 152 13.34 4.98 10.99
CA GLY A 152 12.32 4.72 9.98
C GLY A 152 12.74 3.73 8.91
N LEU A 153 11.81 3.43 8.01
CA LEU A 153 12.05 2.59 6.85
C LEU A 153 12.77 3.39 5.76
N ARG A 154 13.84 2.83 5.23
CA ARG A 154 14.56 3.39 4.10
C ARG A 154 14.44 2.44 2.91
N PRO A 155 13.71 2.79 1.86
CA PRO A 155 13.76 2.05 0.61
C PRO A 155 15.15 2.17 0.02
N TYR A 156 15.79 1.05 -0.35
CA TYR A 156 17.11 1.09 -0.95
C TYR A 156 17.17 0.45 -2.34
N LYS A 157 16.18 -0.34 -2.71
CA LYS A 157 15.99 -0.85 -4.05
C LYS A 157 14.49 -0.98 -4.34
N VAL A 158 14.11 -0.42 -5.47
CA VAL A 158 12.76 -0.55 -6.06
C VAL A 158 12.91 -1.26 -7.39
N ALA A 159 12.11 -2.27 -7.63
CA ALA A 159 11.98 -2.95 -8.91
C ALA A 159 10.53 -2.79 -9.39
N VAL A 160 10.35 -2.51 -10.67
CA VAL A 160 9.04 -2.35 -11.32
C VAL A 160 9.05 -3.18 -12.57
N ASP A 161 8.01 -3.97 -12.76
CA ASP A 161 7.75 -4.66 -14.01
C ASP A 161 6.33 -4.30 -14.49
N LEU A 162 6.27 -3.84 -15.73
CA LEU A 162 5.04 -3.44 -16.42
C LEU A 162 4.71 -4.48 -17.50
N ASP A 163 4.73 -5.74 -17.12
CA ASP A 163 4.40 -6.83 -18.04
C ASP A 163 2.89 -6.95 -18.19
N PHE A 164 2.39 -6.51 -19.32
CA PHE A 164 0.98 -6.60 -19.67
C PHE A 164 0.55 -7.99 -20.17
N GLU A 165 1.47 -8.94 -20.28
CA GLU A 165 1.17 -10.30 -20.74
C GLU A 165 0.64 -11.21 -19.61
N GLY A 166 0.97 -10.90 -18.35
CA GLY A 166 0.47 -11.66 -17.21
C GLY A 166 1.09 -11.27 -15.87
N THR A 167 0.32 -11.37 -14.79
CA THR A 167 0.78 -11.08 -13.42
C THR A 167 1.90 -12.02 -12.98
N ASP A 168 1.89 -13.24 -13.46
CA ASP A 168 2.83 -14.31 -13.10
C ASP A 168 4.25 -13.96 -13.53
N THR A 169 4.40 -13.53 -14.79
CA THR A 169 5.68 -13.12 -15.33
C THR A 169 6.21 -11.88 -14.64
N ALA A 170 5.34 -10.90 -14.37
CA ALA A 170 5.72 -9.67 -13.67
C ALA A 170 6.23 -9.98 -12.24
N THR A 171 5.53 -10.83 -11.50
CA THR A 171 5.94 -11.25 -10.15
C THR A 171 7.27 -11.97 -10.16
N SER A 172 7.46 -12.92 -11.09
CA SER A 172 8.71 -13.67 -11.26
C SER A 172 9.88 -12.74 -11.60
N ASN A 173 9.67 -11.77 -12.50
CA ASN A 173 10.69 -10.80 -12.88
C ASN A 173 11.10 -9.91 -11.70
N ILE A 174 10.14 -9.42 -10.91
CA ILE A 174 10.40 -8.60 -9.71
C ILE A 174 11.19 -9.40 -8.68
N THR A 175 10.78 -10.61 -8.34
CA THR A 175 11.46 -11.46 -7.35
C THR A 175 12.88 -11.81 -7.79
N LYS A 176 13.07 -12.09 -9.08
CA LYS A 176 14.41 -12.31 -9.66
C LYS A 176 15.30 -11.08 -9.56
N GLN A 177 14.79 -9.90 -9.96
CA GLN A 177 15.55 -8.65 -9.87
C GLN A 177 15.95 -8.32 -8.44
N LEU A 178 15.01 -8.47 -7.48
CA LEU A 178 15.28 -8.17 -6.07
C LEU A 178 16.19 -9.21 -5.43
N GLY A 179 16.04 -10.48 -5.76
CA GLY A 179 16.93 -11.56 -5.31
C GLY A 179 18.38 -11.35 -5.75
N LEU A 180 18.62 -10.85 -6.97
CA LEU A 180 19.97 -10.55 -7.48
C LEU A 180 20.67 -9.39 -6.75
N VAL A 181 19.92 -8.46 -6.17
CA VAL A 181 20.47 -7.27 -5.49
C VAL A 181 20.35 -7.35 -3.97
N CYS A 182 19.65 -8.34 -3.46
CA CYS A 182 19.58 -8.61 -2.03
C CYS A 182 20.97 -9.06 -1.53
N THR A 183 21.41 -8.52 -0.43
CA THR A 183 22.76 -8.80 0.14
C THR A 183 22.69 -9.25 1.59
N HIS A 184 21.48 -9.36 2.15
CA HIS A 184 21.25 -9.71 3.55
C HIS A 184 20.06 -10.67 3.62
N LEU A 185 20.04 -11.49 4.66
CA LEU A 185 18.88 -12.30 4.96
C LEU A 185 17.66 -11.41 5.17
N LEU A 186 16.51 -11.87 4.72
CA LEU A 186 15.25 -11.15 4.86
C LEU A 186 14.65 -11.46 6.23
N ASP A 187 14.45 -10.41 7.00
CA ASP A 187 13.76 -10.50 8.30
C ASP A 187 12.24 -10.59 8.11
N GLU A 188 11.76 -9.99 7.02
CA GLU A 188 10.31 -9.87 6.78
C GLU A 188 9.96 -9.82 5.30
N LEU A 189 8.89 -10.51 4.94
CA LEU A 189 8.28 -10.53 3.62
C LEU A 189 6.83 -10.06 3.73
N ALA A 190 6.50 -8.92 3.16
CA ALA A 190 5.14 -8.43 3.02
C ALA A 190 4.64 -8.72 1.61
N LEU A 191 3.82 -9.75 1.49
CA LEU A 191 3.34 -10.28 0.21
C LEU A 191 1.85 -10.04 0.04
N SER A 192 1.35 -10.09 -1.20
CA SER A 192 -0.07 -10.26 -1.52
C SER A 192 -0.38 -11.73 -1.75
N ILE A 193 -1.55 -12.19 -1.32
CA ILE A 193 -2.04 -13.55 -1.58
C ILE A 193 -2.74 -13.63 -2.94
N GLU A 194 -3.05 -12.47 -3.55
CA GLU A 194 -3.68 -12.43 -4.87
C GLU A 194 -2.74 -13.01 -5.93
N GLY A 195 -3.12 -14.16 -6.44
CA GLY A 195 -2.40 -14.94 -7.45
C GLY A 195 -2.65 -16.42 -7.27
N GLU A 196 -2.40 -17.21 -8.29
CA GLU A 196 -2.42 -18.66 -8.18
C GLU A 196 -1.22 -19.11 -7.31
N GLU A 197 -1.47 -19.94 -6.31
CA GLU A 197 -0.47 -20.45 -5.37
C GLU A 197 0.83 -20.95 -6.04
N PRO A 198 0.79 -21.67 -7.19
CA PRO A 198 1.99 -22.09 -7.89
C PRO A 198 2.92 -20.95 -8.31
N VAL A 199 2.37 -19.82 -8.73
CA VAL A 199 3.14 -18.66 -9.20
C VAL A 199 3.96 -18.06 -8.08
N TRP A 200 3.37 -17.93 -6.91
CA TRP A 200 4.08 -17.43 -5.72
C TRP A 200 5.20 -18.39 -5.30
N LEU A 201 4.97 -19.68 -5.36
CA LEU A 201 5.99 -20.68 -5.03
C LEU A 201 7.19 -20.61 -5.99
N GLU A 202 6.95 -20.48 -7.28
CA GLU A 202 8.02 -20.30 -8.27
C GLU A 202 8.78 -19.00 -8.06
N SER A 203 8.05 -17.91 -7.83
CA SER A 203 8.65 -16.59 -7.62
C SER A 203 9.50 -16.52 -6.36
N ILE A 204 9.06 -17.13 -5.26
CA ILE A 204 9.80 -17.20 -4.00
C ILE A 204 11.11 -17.98 -4.13
N GLN A 205 11.24 -18.92 -5.09
CA GLN A 205 12.49 -19.65 -5.31
C GLN A 205 13.67 -18.71 -5.57
N PHE A 206 13.46 -17.59 -6.24
CA PHE A 206 14.51 -16.59 -6.48
C PHE A 206 14.95 -15.88 -5.19
N LEU A 207 14.13 -15.90 -4.15
CA LEU A 207 14.40 -15.32 -2.84
C LEU A 207 14.92 -16.36 -1.85
N SER A 208 14.88 -17.66 -2.19
CA SER A 208 15.24 -18.76 -1.28
C SER A 208 16.63 -18.61 -0.63
N PRO A 209 17.68 -18.05 -1.28
CA PRO A 209 18.97 -17.84 -0.63
C PRO A 209 18.92 -16.82 0.53
N TRP A 210 17.89 -16.00 0.58
CA TRP A 210 17.74 -14.89 1.53
C TRP A 210 16.67 -15.14 2.58
N ILE A 211 15.88 -16.21 2.43
CA ILE A 211 14.82 -16.60 3.35
C ILE A 211 15.35 -17.66 4.33
N THR A 212 15.00 -17.51 5.61
CA THR A 212 15.33 -18.46 6.66
C THR A 212 14.09 -18.85 7.44
N ALA A 213 14.24 -19.79 8.40
CA ALA A 213 13.15 -20.14 9.31
C ALA A 213 12.71 -18.98 10.22
N ASP A 214 13.57 -17.96 10.39
CA ASP A 214 13.29 -16.77 11.20
C ASP A 214 12.64 -15.64 10.39
N THR A 215 12.55 -15.79 9.06
CA THR A 215 11.89 -14.80 8.19
C THR A 215 10.39 -14.77 8.48
N SER A 216 9.86 -13.61 8.87
CA SER A 216 8.44 -13.44 9.13
C SER A 216 7.68 -13.09 7.84
N TYR A 217 6.44 -13.55 7.74
CA TYR A 217 5.57 -13.27 6.59
C TYR A 217 4.40 -12.39 7.03
N GLN A 218 4.20 -11.28 6.32
CA GLN A 218 3.02 -10.44 6.47
C GLN A 218 2.07 -10.68 5.33
N LEU A 219 0.97 -11.35 5.62
CA LEU A 219 -0.11 -11.68 4.70
C LEU A 219 -1.37 -10.93 5.14
N ILE A 220 -1.38 -9.60 4.98
CA ILE A 220 -2.47 -8.74 5.47
C ILE A 220 -3.78 -9.11 4.81
N ASP A 221 -3.74 -9.43 3.52
CA ASP A 221 -4.89 -9.82 2.73
C ASP A 221 -5.60 -11.07 3.29
N SER A 222 -4.89 -11.94 4.03
CA SER A 222 -5.50 -13.09 4.71
C SER A 222 -6.41 -12.69 5.87
N ILE A 223 -6.21 -11.48 6.41
CA ILE A 223 -6.98 -10.95 7.53
C ILE A 223 -8.09 -10.03 7.03
N THR A 224 -7.79 -9.18 6.06
CA THR A 224 -8.70 -8.11 5.61
C THR A 224 -9.43 -8.44 4.32
N GLY A 225 -9.03 -9.50 3.62
CA GLY A 225 -9.35 -9.67 2.20
C GLY A 225 -8.59 -8.67 1.33
N PRO A 226 -8.77 -8.75 0.01
CA PRO A 226 -8.13 -7.81 -0.92
C PRO A 226 -8.75 -6.41 -0.78
N LEU A 227 -7.90 -5.40 -0.55
CA LEU A 227 -8.32 -4.00 -0.36
C LEU A 227 -7.72 -3.05 -1.43
N GLY A 228 -7.29 -3.58 -2.57
CA GLY A 228 -6.74 -2.79 -3.67
C GLY A 228 -5.63 -1.84 -3.20
N PRO A 229 -5.73 -0.54 -3.52
CA PRO A 229 -4.69 0.45 -3.19
C PRO A 229 -4.39 0.58 -1.70
N CYS A 230 -5.32 0.19 -0.82
CA CYS A 230 -5.11 0.22 0.62
C CYS A 230 -4.12 -0.83 1.11
N ASN A 231 -4.03 -2.00 0.43
CA ASN A 231 -3.15 -3.09 0.84
C ASN A 231 -1.67 -2.68 0.88
N GLY A 232 -1.17 -2.04 -0.17
CA GLY A 232 0.24 -1.64 -0.24
C GLY A 232 0.63 -0.69 0.90
N LEU A 233 -0.23 0.28 1.21
CA LEU A 233 0.01 1.20 2.33
C LEU A 233 -0.08 0.48 3.68
N LEU A 234 -1.07 -0.40 3.88
CA LEU A 234 -1.23 -1.18 5.11
C LEU A 234 -0.01 -2.06 5.39
N LYS A 235 0.52 -2.75 4.38
CA LYS A 235 1.76 -3.54 4.51
C LYS A 235 2.91 -2.68 5.01
N ALA A 236 3.14 -1.52 4.39
CA ALA A 236 4.21 -0.61 4.82
C ALA A 236 4.01 -0.11 6.25
N LEU A 237 2.77 0.19 6.66
CA LEU A 237 2.43 0.61 8.02
C LEU A 237 2.68 -0.52 9.03
N CYS A 238 2.33 -1.75 8.69
CA CYS A 238 2.57 -2.92 9.55
C CYS A 238 4.06 -3.20 9.70
N VAL A 239 4.81 -3.24 8.59
CA VAL A 239 6.28 -3.39 8.60
C VAL A 239 6.92 -2.30 9.47
N TYR A 240 6.52 -1.04 9.26
CA TYR A 240 7.03 0.09 10.04
C TYR A 240 6.75 -0.08 11.54
N GLN A 241 5.52 -0.40 11.91
CA GLN A 241 5.13 -0.51 13.32
C GLN A 241 5.80 -1.71 14.02
N GLN A 242 5.88 -2.85 13.35
CA GLN A 242 6.56 -4.01 13.91
C GLN A 242 8.04 -3.73 14.13
N GLN A 243 8.70 -3.10 13.15
CA GLN A 243 10.11 -2.79 13.25
C GLN A 243 10.39 -1.69 14.28
N ALA A 244 9.51 -0.68 14.40
CA ALA A 244 9.63 0.34 15.43
C ALA A 244 9.58 -0.26 16.85
N ASN A 245 8.83 -1.35 17.04
CA ASN A 245 8.72 -2.08 18.30
C ASN A 245 9.90 -3.03 18.55
N ARG A 246 10.33 -3.77 17.51
CA ARG A 246 11.40 -4.79 17.62
C ARG A 246 12.79 -4.18 17.60
N ASN A 247 12.97 -3.10 16.84
CA ASN A 247 14.24 -2.38 16.66
C ASN A 247 15.41 -3.31 16.25
N ILE A 248 15.15 -4.20 15.27
CA ILE A 248 16.16 -5.13 14.76
C ILE A 248 17.28 -4.32 14.09
N SER A 249 18.51 -4.53 14.53
CA SER A 249 19.68 -3.95 13.87
C SER A 249 19.92 -4.67 12.53
N ASN A 250 20.27 -3.91 11.49
CA ASN A 250 20.49 -4.42 10.13
C ASN A 250 19.25 -5.06 9.48
N TYR A 251 18.06 -4.65 9.89
CA TYR A 251 16.80 -5.12 9.32
C TYR A 251 16.77 -5.02 7.79
N CYS A 252 16.30 -6.09 7.16
CA CYS A 252 16.04 -6.18 5.73
C CYS A 252 14.63 -6.72 5.50
N GLY A 253 13.73 -5.88 5.02
CA GLY A 253 12.37 -6.26 4.66
C GLY A 253 12.14 -6.16 3.17
N LEU A 254 11.24 -6.99 2.65
CA LEU A 254 10.79 -6.96 1.27
C LEU A 254 9.28 -6.83 1.23
N GLN A 255 8.77 -5.85 0.49
CA GLN A 255 7.36 -5.74 0.13
C GLN A 255 7.21 -5.92 -1.38
N ILE A 256 6.21 -6.71 -1.78
CA ILE A 256 5.81 -6.89 -3.19
C ILE A 256 4.31 -6.65 -3.28
N ASP A 257 3.93 -5.79 -4.22
CA ASP A 257 2.55 -5.48 -4.57
C ASP A 257 2.33 -5.81 -6.05
N VAL A 258 1.32 -6.62 -6.31
CA VAL A 258 0.99 -7.10 -7.66
C VAL A 258 -0.41 -6.61 -8.00
N GLU A 259 -0.57 -6.08 -9.21
CA GLU A 259 -1.85 -5.71 -9.77
C GLU A 259 -2.32 -6.77 -10.77
N ARG A 260 -3.63 -7.08 -10.76
CA ARG A 260 -4.22 -8.15 -11.57
C ARG A 260 -3.96 -8.02 -13.09
N TYR A 261 -3.72 -6.81 -13.57
CA TYR A 261 -3.60 -6.52 -14.99
C TYR A 261 -2.15 -6.27 -15.45
N GLY A 262 -1.21 -6.98 -14.86
CA GLY A 262 0.07 -7.18 -15.51
C GLY A 262 1.20 -6.28 -15.05
N TYR A 263 1.17 -5.72 -13.84
CA TYR A 263 2.35 -5.09 -13.28
C TYR A 263 2.55 -5.41 -11.82
N ALA A 264 3.82 -5.50 -11.45
CA ALA A 264 4.26 -5.72 -10.10
C ALA A 264 5.30 -4.67 -9.69
N VAL A 265 5.32 -4.36 -8.43
CA VAL A 265 6.33 -3.49 -7.82
C VAL A 265 6.86 -4.16 -6.58
N GLY A 266 8.17 -4.16 -6.41
CA GLY A 266 8.80 -4.68 -5.20
C GLY A 266 9.81 -3.69 -4.64
N VAL A 267 9.93 -3.66 -3.31
CA VAL A 267 10.84 -2.76 -2.60
C VAL A 267 11.55 -3.49 -1.49
N LEU A 268 12.88 -3.37 -1.46
CA LEU A 268 13.70 -3.76 -0.33
C LEU A 268 13.85 -2.58 0.63
N TYR A 269 13.56 -2.82 1.90
CA TYR A 269 13.67 -1.84 2.99
C TYR A 269 14.84 -2.14 3.93
N ARG A 270 15.42 -1.10 4.46
CA ARG A 270 16.31 -1.11 5.63
C ARG A 270 15.65 -0.34 6.76
N TRP A 271 15.97 -0.71 7.99
CA TRP A 271 15.65 0.13 9.13
C TRP A 271 16.82 1.06 9.42
N VAL A 272 16.51 2.34 9.51
CA VAL A 272 17.47 3.37 9.94
C VAL A 272 17.20 3.69 11.41
N ASN A 273 18.27 3.76 12.20
CA ASN A 273 18.24 4.10 13.62
C ASN A 273 19.52 4.87 13.93
N GLU A 274 19.55 6.16 13.48
CA GLU A 274 20.70 7.08 13.64
C GLU A 274 20.49 8.02 14.81
#